data_36717aefa8a77a4bbb444664e5525164
#
_entry.id   36717aefa8a77a4bbb444664e5525164
#
_cell.length_a   1.000
_cell.length_b   1.000
_cell.length_c   1.000
_cell.angle_alpha   90.00
_cell.angle_beta   90.00
_cell.angle_gamma   90.00
#
_symmetry.space_group_name_H-M   'P 1'
#
loop_
_entity.id
_entity.type
_entity.pdbx_description
1 polymer ?
#
loop_
_entity_poly.entity_id
_entity_poly.type
_entity_poly.pdbx_seq_one_letter_code
_entity_poly.pdbx_strand_id
1 'polypeptide(L)'
;MKKRGRTYTISAVADQYSLHPQTLRLYEREGLLKPSRSEGNTRLYTDTDLERLEVILSLTRDLGVNLAGVEIILNMREKMDAMQREFERFFQYLQTHTEEFAQFTESPPPEEGALVPLKRSAALRRQSSGQRNS
;
A
#
# COMPACT_ATOMS: atom_id res chain seq x y z
N MET A 1 -13.28 9.73 -23.87
CA MET A 1 -12.12 9.06 -24.47
C MET A 1 -11.28 8.40 -23.42
N LYS A 2 -11.16 7.11 -23.51
CA LYS A 2 -10.27 6.38 -22.61
C LYS A 2 -8.84 6.71 -22.99
N LYS A 3 -8.13 7.42 -22.15
CA LYS A 3 -6.68 7.55 -22.30
C LYS A 3 -6.09 6.16 -22.16
N ARG A 4 -5.58 5.62 -23.25
CA ARG A 4 -4.74 4.44 -23.16
C ARG A 4 -3.48 4.87 -22.42
N GLY A 5 -3.28 4.33 -21.21
CA GLY A 5 -2.04 4.54 -20.50
C GLY A 5 -0.87 4.07 -21.36
N ARG A 6 0.27 4.69 -21.17
CA ARG A 6 1.49 4.24 -21.84
C ARG A 6 1.86 2.85 -21.35
N THR A 7 2.34 2.03 -22.26
CA THR A 7 2.87 0.71 -21.92
C THR A 7 4.33 0.63 -22.36
N TYR A 8 5.10 -0.19 -21.64
CA TYR A 8 6.53 -0.30 -21.85
C TYR A 8 6.90 -1.78 -21.96
N THR A 9 7.85 -2.09 -22.83
CA THR A 9 8.38 -3.44 -22.94
C THR A 9 9.34 -3.76 -21.80
N ILE A 10 9.58 -5.05 -21.56
CA ILE A 10 10.54 -5.48 -20.53
C ILE A 10 11.93 -4.89 -20.77
N SER A 11 12.36 -4.80 -22.04
CA SER A 11 13.66 -4.22 -22.39
C SER A 11 13.74 -2.76 -22.01
N ALA A 12 12.69 -1.98 -22.31
CA ALA A 12 12.63 -0.56 -21.98
C ALA A 12 12.67 -0.34 -20.48
N VAL A 13 11.91 -1.13 -19.72
CA VAL A 13 11.87 -1.03 -18.26
C VAL A 13 13.22 -1.43 -17.65
N ALA A 14 13.81 -2.53 -18.13
CA ALA A 14 15.11 -2.97 -17.66
C ALA A 14 16.19 -1.91 -17.87
N ASP A 15 16.20 -1.28 -19.04
CA ASP A 15 17.15 -0.20 -19.35
C ASP A 15 16.92 1.02 -18.46
N GLN A 16 15.67 1.42 -18.30
CA GLN A 16 15.32 2.62 -17.52
C GLN A 16 15.76 2.50 -16.05
N TYR A 17 15.60 1.33 -15.46
CA TYR A 17 15.91 1.10 -14.05
C TYR A 17 17.24 0.40 -13.80
N SER A 18 18.04 0.23 -14.84
CA SER A 18 19.35 -0.46 -14.76
C SER A 18 19.22 -1.85 -14.15
N LEU A 19 18.23 -2.60 -14.63
CA LEU A 19 17.96 -3.96 -14.20
C LEU A 19 18.25 -4.95 -15.32
N HIS A 20 18.61 -6.16 -14.95
CA HIS A 20 18.60 -7.26 -15.89
C HIS A 20 17.14 -7.70 -16.13
N PRO A 21 16.74 -8.02 -17.38
CA PRO A 21 15.38 -8.50 -17.64
C PRO A 21 14.97 -9.70 -16.79
N GLN A 22 15.91 -10.56 -16.44
CA GLN A 22 15.65 -11.71 -15.57
C GLN A 22 15.18 -11.31 -14.18
N THR A 23 15.63 -10.17 -13.68
CA THR A 23 15.15 -9.63 -12.39
C THR A 23 13.67 -9.31 -12.46
N LEU A 24 13.23 -8.70 -13.57
CA LEU A 24 11.80 -8.40 -13.78
C LEU A 24 10.97 -9.69 -13.90
N ARG A 25 11.50 -10.71 -14.58
CA ARG A 25 10.85 -12.01 -14.68
C ARG A 25 10.76 -12.70 -13.32
N LEU A 26 11.78 -12.55 -12.48
CA LEU A 26 11.75 -13.05 -11.11
C LEU A 26 10.65 -12.40 -10.31
N TYR A 27 10.52 -11.07 -10.38
CA TYR A 27 9.46 -10.33 -9.69
C TYR A 27 8.07 -10.76 -10.16
N GLU A 28 7.90 -11.01 -11.43
CA GLU A 28 6.65 -11.53 -11.98
C GLU A 28 6.35 -12.93 -11.43
N ARG A 29 7.34 -13.82 -11.43
CA ARG A 29 7.22 -15.19 -10.92
C ARG A 29 6.85 -15.22 -9.45
N GLU A 30 7.43 -14.31 -8.66
CA GLU A 30 7.13 -14.19 -7.24
C GLU A 30 5.82 -13.44 -6.96
N GLY A 31 5.11 -13.01 -8.00
CA GLY A 31 3.84 -12.32 -7.85
C GLY A 31 3.94 -10.86 -7.41
N LEU A 32 5.14 -10.29 -7.43
CA LEU A 32 5.36 -8.90 -7.05
C LEU A 32 4.94 -7.93 -8.15
N LEU A 33 5.10 -8.32 -9.41
CA LEU A 33 4.66 -7.58 -10.58
C LEU A 33 3.74 -8.45 -11.43
N LYS A 34 2.73 -7.85 -12.02
CA LYS A 34 1.78 -8.54 -12.89
C LYS A 34 1.60 -7.75 -14.18
N PRO A 35 2.59 -7.77 -15.07
CA PRO A 35 2.44 -7.07 -16.35
C PRO A 35 1.33 -7.71 -17.17
N SER A 36 0.65 -6.90 -17.98
CA SER A 36 -0.29 -7.42 -18.95
C SER A 36 0.46 -8.01 -20.14
N ARG A 37 -0.26 -8.73 -20.99
CA ARG A 37 0.30 -9.31 -22.19
C ARG A 37 -0.38 -8.74 -23.42
N SER A 38 0.38 -8.44 -24.45
CA SER A 38 -0.16 -8.08 -25.76
C SER A 38 -0.73 -9.31 -26.46
N GLU A 39 -1.41 -9.10 -27.58
CA GLU A 39 -1.91 -10.20 -28.42
C GLU A 39 -0.79 -11.15 -28.85
N GLY A 40 0.42 -10.64 -29.07
CA GLY A 40 1.61 -11.43 -29.36
C GLY A 40 2.29 -12.03 -28.14
N ASN A 41 1.63 -12.04 -26.98
CA ASN A 41 2.15 -12.58 -25.73
C ASN A 41 3.39 -11.85 -25.19
N THR A 42 3.57 -10.59 -25.56
CA THR A 42 4.66 -9.75 -25.08
C THR A 42 4.26 -9.07 -23.77
N ARG A 43 5.16 -9.04 -22.78
CA ARG A 43 4.92 -8.33 -21.52
C ARG A 43 4.81 -6.84 -21.76
N LEU A 44 3.77 -6.25 -21.18
CA LEU A 44 3.54 -4.81 -21.22
C LEU A 44 3.39 -4.28 -19.80
N TYR A 45 4.25 -3.34 -19.45
CA TYR A 45 4.27 -2.68 -18.13
C TYR A 45 3.59 -1.33 -18.25
N THR A 46 2.69 -1.03 -17.31
CA THR A 46 2.00 0.25 -17.22
C THR A 46 2.75 1.20 -16.28
N ASP A 47 2.34 2.47 -16.26
CA ASP A 47 2.89 3.42 -15.29
C ASP A 47 2.63 2.97 -13.85
N THR A 48 1.49 2.35 -13.58
CA THR A 48 1.19 1.76 -12.26
C THR A 48 2.17 0.65 -11.91
N ASP A 49 2.51 -0.21 -12.89
CA ASP A 49 3.52 -1.24 -12.69
C ASP A 49 4.88 -0.64 -12.38
N LEU A 50 5.24 0.48 -13.03
CA LEU A 50 6.51 1.16 -12.79
C LEU A 50 6.56 1.78 -11.39
N GLU A 51 5.46 2.35 -10.92
CA GLU A 51 5.37 2.86 -9.54
C GLU A 51 5.60 1.73 -8.54
N ARG A 52 4.99 0.58 -8.78
CA ARG A 52 5.17 -0.60 -7.93
C ARG A 52 6.61 -1.10 -7.97
N LEU A 53 7.22 -1.11 -9.16
CA LEU A 53 8.62 -1.48 -9.33
C LEU A 53 9.55 -0.55 -8.54
N GLU A 54 9.29 0.75 -8.57
CA GLU A 54 10.07 1.73 -7.80
C GLU A 54 10.03 1.45 -6.32
N VAL A 55 8.87 1.07 -5.79
CA VAL A 55 8.74 0.65 -4.38
C VAL A 55 9.56 -0.60 -4.11
N ILE A 56 9.48 -1.60 -4.99
CA ILE A 56 10.25 -2.85 -4.86
C ILE A 56 11.75 -2.54 -4.83
N LEU A 57 12.23 -1.69 -5.73
CA LEU A 57 13.65 -1.33 -5.81
C LEU A 57 14.10 -0.54 -4.60
N SER A 58 13.27 0.38 -4.11
CA SER A 58 13.56 1.11 -2.88
C SER A 58 13.73 0.14 -1.70
N LEU A 59 12.86 -0.84 -1.59
CA LEU A 59 12.94 -1.82 -0.52
C LEU A 59 14.15 -2.75 -0.66
N THR A 60 14.42 -3.23 -1.87
CA THR A 60 15.51 -4.20 -2.11
C THR A 60 16.88 -3.56 -2.17
N ARG A 61 17.05 -2.51 -2.98
CA ARG A 61 18.34 -1.86 -3.20
C ARG A 61 18.73 -0.92 -2.08
N ASP A 62 17.81 -0.07 -1.66
CA ASP A 62 18.12 1.00 -0.71
C ASP A 62 18.06 0.50 0.73
N LEU A 63 17.14 -0.40 1.03
CA LEU A 63 16.88 -0.86 2.40
C LEU A 63 17.30 -2.31 2.65
N GLY A 64 17.70 -3.03 1.61
CA GLY A 64 18.18 -4.41 1.76
C GLY A 64 17.10 -5.40 2.19
N VAL A 65 15.84 -5.13 1.90
CA VAL A 65 14.74 -6.04 2.24
C VAL A 65 14.75 -7.23 1.26
N ASN A 66 14.62 -8.44 1.76
CA ASN A 66 14.52 -9.62 0.90
C ASN A 66 13.13 -9.71 0.25
N LEU A 67 12.98 -10.59 -0.76
CA LEU A 67 11.75 -10.68 -1.54
C LEU A 67 10.53 -11.06 -0.70
N ALA A 68 10.71 -11.93 0.30
CA ALA A 68 9.61 -12.28 1.20
C ALA A 68 9.11 -11.06 2.00
N GLY A 69 10.03 -10.24 2.48
CA GLY A 69 9.69 -8.98 3.16
C GLY A 69 9.02 -7.99 2.24
N VAL A 70 9.48 -7.89 1.00
CA VAL A 70 8.86 -7.04 -0.03
C VAL A 70 7.40 -7.44 -0.26
N GLU A 71 7.15 -8.75 -0.39
CA GLU A 71 5.79 -9.27 -0.57
C GLU A 71 4.87 -8.86 0.59
N ILE A 72 5.35 -9.03 1.82
CA ILE A 72 4.59 -8.63 3.01
C ILE A 72 4.29 -7.14 3.00
N ILE A 73 5.28 -6.31 2.72
CA ILE A 73 5.12 -4.85 2.70
C ILE A 73 4.14 -4.42 1.62
N LEU A 74 4.23 -5.00 0.42
CA LEU A 74 3.31 -4.67 -0.67
C LEU A 74 1.87 -5.07 -0.32
N ASN A 75 1.68 -6.23 0.29
CA ASN A 75 0.36 -6.66 0.73
C ASN A 75 -0.21 -5.74 1.81
N MET A 76 0.62 -5.31 2.75
CA MET A 76 0.22 -4.36 3.78
C MET A 76 -0.18 -3.02 3.17
N ARG A 77 0.58 -2.52 2.20
CA ARG A 77 0.26 -1.27 1.50
C ARG A 77 -1.08 -1.36 0.77
N GLU A 78 -1.34 -2.48 0.11
CA GLU A 78 -2.61 -2.70 -0.58
C GLU A 78 -3.79 -2.68 0.40
N LYS A 79 -3.62 -3.31 1.56
CA LYS A 79 -4.64 -3.29 2.61
C LYS A 79 -4.85 -1.89 3.18
N MET A 80 -3.77 -1.15 3.38
CA MET A 80 -3.85 0.23 3.86
C MET A 80 -4.59 1.11 2.85
N ASP A 81 -4.28 0.97 1.56
CA ASP A 81 -4.96 1.72 0.50
C ASP A 81 -6.46 1.37 0.46
N ALA A 82 -6.79 0.09 0.60
CA ALA A 82 -8.19 -0.36 0.63
C ALA A 82 -8.93 0.22 1.84
N MET A 83 -8.32 0.20 3.01
CA MET A 83 -8.88 0.79 4.22
C MET A 83 -9.09 2.29 4.07
N GLN A 84 -8.13 2.98 3.46
CA GLN A 84 -8.23 4.41 3.20
C GLN A 84 -9.40 4.72 2.27
N ARG A 85 -9.58 3.93 1.21
CA ARG A 85 -10.71 4.11 0.28
C ARG A 85 -12.04 3.86 0.97
N GLU A 86 -12.12 2.86 1.85
CA GLU A 86 -13.34 2.60 2.63
C GLU A 86 -13.65 3.75 3.58
N PHE A 87 -12.61 4.28 4.23
CA PHE A 87 -12.76 5.43 5.11
C PHE A 87 -13.26 6.66 4.35
N GLU A 88 -12.71 6.93 3.17
CA GLU A 88 -13.13 8.05 2.33
C GLU A 88 -14.60 7.90 1.90
N ARG A 89 -15.00 6.68 1.50
CA ARG A 89 -16.39 6.40 1.14
C ARG A 89 -17.33 6.58 2.32
N PHE A 90 -16.93 6.13 3.49
CA PHE A 90 -17.68 6.31 4.72
C PHE A 90 -17.81 7.79 5.07
N PHE A 91 -16.73 8.54 4.95
CA PHE A 91 -16.72 9.96 5.22
C PHE A 91 -17.64 10.72 4.25
N GLN A 92 -17.62 10.37 2.97
CA GLN A 92 -18.54 10.93 1.98
C GLN A 92 -19.98 10.58 2.29
N TYR A 93 -20.24 9.35 2.70
CA TYR A 93 -21.57 8.93 3.14
C TYR A 93 -22.06 9.82 4.30
N LEU A 94 -21.21 10.09 5.27
CA LEU A 94 -21.53 10.95 6.39
C LEU A 94 -21.88 12.37 5.94
N GLN A 95 -21.14 12.91 4.98
CA GLN A 95 -21.38 14.26 4.46
C GLN A 95 -22.72 14.37 3.73
N THR A 96 -23.13 13.31 3.01
CA THR A 96 -24.39 13.30 2.28
C THR A 96 -25.58 12.95 3.16
N HIS A 97 -25.37 12.36 4.32
CA HIS A 97 -26.41 11.94 5.27
C HIS A 97 -26.28 12.68 6.60
N THR A 98 -25.94 13.97 6.53
CA THR A 98 -25.70 14.79 7.72
C THR A 98 -26.90 14.87 8.66
N GLU A 99 -28.12 14.84 8.13
CA GLU A 99 -29.33 14.90 8.97
C GLU A 99 -29.50 13.63 9.83
N GLU A 100 -29.26 12.47 9.24
CA GLU A 100 -29.26 11.21 9.97
C GLU A 100 -28.14 11.16 11.00
N PHE A 101 -27.02 11.77 10.68
CA PHE A 101 -25.85 11.82 11.53
C PHE A 101 -25.99 12.82 12.68
N ALA A 102 -26.74 13.88 12.47
CA ALA A 102 -27.01 14.88 13.52
C ALA A 102 -27.71 14.26 14.74
N GLN A 103 -28.51 13.21 14.54
CA GLN A 103 -29.13 12.46 15.63
C GLN A 103 -28.11 11.71 16.47
N PHE A 104 -27.01 11.29 15.90
CA PHE A 104 -25.92 10.62 16.61
C PHE A 104 -25.00 11.62 17.32
N THR A 105 -24.82 12.82 16.75
CA THR A 105 -23.94 13.83 17.35
C THR A 105 -24.60 14.60 18.48
N GLU A 106 -25.91 14.49 18.67
CA GLU A 106 -26.60 14.99 19.84
C GLU A 106 -26.41 14.09 21.07
N SER A 107 -25.84 12.93 20.89
CA SER A 107 -25.38 12.10 21.98
C SER A 107 -24.25 12.83 22.71
N PRO A 108 -24.19 12.76 24.07
CA PRO A 108 -23.09 13.38 24.79
C PRO A 108 -21.75 12.88 24.24
N PRO A 109 -20.72 13.75 24.16
CA PRO A 109 -19.43 13.33 23.66
C PRO A 109 -18.95 12.12 24.45
N PRO A 110 -18.33 11.16 23.77
CA PRO A 110 -17.81 9.98 24.46
C PRO A 110 -16.87 10.44 25.57
N GLU A 111 -17.04 9.86 26.75
CA GLU A 111 -16.21 10.14 27.90
C GLU A 111 -14.72 9.97 27.56
N GLU A 112 -13.85 10.58 28.33
CA GLU A 112 -12.41 10.54 28.11
C GLU A 112 -11.86 9.12 27.89
N GLY A 113 -12.60 8.10 28.27
CA GLY A 113 -12.28 6.71 27.98
C GLY A 113 -12.30 6.33 26.51
N ALA A 114 -12.91 7.16 25.63
CA ALA A 114 -12.89 6.91 24.20
C ALA A 114 -11.52 7.20 23.55
N LEU A 115 -10.58 7.77 24.30
CA LEU A 115 -9.19 7.93 23.86
C LEU A 115 -8.35 6.66 24.12
N VAL A 116 -9.01 5.55 24.28
CA VAL A 116 -8.40 4.23 24.50
C VAL A 116 -7.28 3.86 23.51
N PRO A 117 -7.38 4.14 22.18
CA PRO A 117 -6.26 3.80 21.27
C PRO A 117 -4.94 4.47 21.63
N LEU A 118 -4.98 5.72 22.06
CA LEU A 118 -3.76 6.44 22.47
C LEU A 118 -3.21 5.91 23.80
N LYS A 119 -4.08 5.59 24.74
CA LYS A 119 -3.69 4.99 26.02
C LYS A 119 -3.07 3.61 25.82
N ARG A 120 -3.58 2.81 24.89
CA ARG A 120 -3.01 1.50 24.56
C ARG A 120 -1.60 1.63 24.02
N SER A 121 -1.37 2.58 23.12
CA SER A 121 -0.04 2.84 22.56
C SER A 121 0.95 3.27 23.65
N ALA A 122 0.52 4.10 24.58
CA ALA A 122 1.34 4.53 25.71
C ALA A 122 1.64 3.36 26.66
N ALA A 123 0.67 2.50 26.91
CA ALA A 123 0.85 1.31 27.75
C ALA A 123 1.85 0.33 27.13
N LEU A 124 1.78 0.09 25.83
CA LEU A 124 2.74 -0.75 25.11
C LEU A 124 4.15 -0.19 25.17
N ARG A 125 4.31 1.12 25.04
CA ARG A 125 5.61 1.77 25.17
C ARG A 125 6.20 1.63 26.56
N ARG A 126 5.38 1.71 27.61
CA ARG A 126 5.83 1.51 29.00
C ARG A 126 6.29 0.07 29.24
N GLN A 127 5.62 -0.91 28.66
CA GLN A 127 6.02 -2.30 28.79
C GLN A 127 7.37 -2.57 28.10
N SER A 128 7.60 -1.98 26.95
CA SER A 128 8.86 -2.15 26.25
C SER A 128 10.03 -1.46 26.97
N SER A 129 9.79 -0.35 27.66
CA SER A 129 10.82 0.32 28.45
C SER A 129 11.12 -0.41 29.78
N GLY A 130 10.15 -1.14 30.31
CA GLY A 130 10.34 -1.93 31.53
C GLY A 130 11.23 -3.16 31.33
N GLN A 131 11.28 -3.70 30.12
CA GLN A 131 12.12 -4.85 29.82
C GLN A 131 13.62 -4.52 29.66
N ARG A 132 13.97 -3.25 29.54
CA ARG A 132 15.36 -2.85 29.38
C ARG A 132 16.15 -2.76 30.69
N ASN A 133 15.49 -2.85 31.83
CA ASN A 133 16.13 -2.67 33.14
C ASN A 133 16.24 -3.95 33.97
N SER A 134 16.14 -5.09 33.32
CA SER A 134 16.37 -6.37 34.00
C SER A 134 17.69 -6.99 33.55
#